data_5bc1234d2ad122b478f44cb50d0ff6e2
#
_entry.id   5bc1234d2ad122b478f44cb50d0ff6e2
#
_cell.length_a   1.000
_cell.length_b   1.000
_cell.length_c   1.000
_cell.angle_alpha   90.00
_cell.angle_beta   90.00
_cell.angle_gamma   90.00
#
_symmetry.space_group_name_H-M   'P 1'
#
loop_
_entity.id
_entity.type
_entity.pdbx_description
1 polymer ?
#
loop_
_entity_poly.entity_id
_entity_poly.type
_entity_poly.pdbx_seq_one_letter_code
_entity_poly.pdbx_strand_id
1 'polypeptide(L)'
;VTAGTVTDYATFRGQQVPVRETPKGDGDRWYLYPADQRKLLSVTAAISDTIGAAYLHTWHAKQAARSVLVNLAHYQRVIEEQGLDAALDEAKEEGERARLIKADTGSYVHAVIEALILWAASPEGAGDQIPLPDLPGHLENADYDGTPLPEVAGFMVDGFLEFCARFRPEFEAAEMIVFNLTLGVAGTLDMIIVLADCAISAGTGPRGEDEIIACPGSRLILCVDVKTGKHYKVEWKDQIAIYRRMEEALLRLGELIPMPATHAGAVLHLRPGSEYDLGYRLMLVSGKEDEAAAARFTDALSLLNRRREAPDKPGAVIYPLNPDGTMPSPRIADMDRCGYGRAPGALVRALGRDVTAADVAGFTEDEILGAKGIGEKTLPVIGRILADHRLSFKPGSVPAEPGKAA
;
A
#
# COMPACT_ATOMS: atom_id res chain seq x y z
N VAL A 1 4.52 19.69 -28.71
CA VAL A 1 3.41 19.67 -27.78
C VAL A 1 3.02 21.09 -27.47
N THR A 2 1.74 21.47 -27.58
CA THR A 2 1.26 22.79 -27.20
C THR A 2 1.12 22.86 -25.70
N ALA A 3 1.31 24.05 -25.09
CA ALA A 3 1.14 24.25 -23.66
C ALA A 3 -0.26 23.80 -23.16
N GLY A 4 -1.28 23.85 -24.02
CA GLY A 4 -2.62 23.36 -23.73
C GLY A 4 -2.71 21.86 -23.47
N THR A 5 -1.91 21.03 -24.18
CA THR A 5 -1.90 19.58 -24.01
C THR A 5 -1.38 19.20 -22.62
N VAL A 6 -0.28 19.83 -22.18
CA VAL A 6 0.28 19.58 -20.84
C VAL A 6 -0.71 19.98 -19.76
N THR A 7 -1.36 21.15 -19.92
CA THR A 7 -2.38 21.61 -18.96
C THR A 7 -3.56 20.65 -18.85
N ASP A 8 -4.00 20.08 -19.95
CA ASP A 8 -5.12 19.14 -19.97
C ASP A 8 -4.82 17.85 -19.21
N TYR A 9 -3.60 17.35 -19.29
CA TYR A 9 -3.17 16.17 -18.54
C TYR A 9 -2.80 16.47 -17.08
N ALA A 10 -2.19 17.63 -16.84
CA ALA A 10 -1.56 17.95 -15.58
C ALA A 10 -2.52 18.39 -14.46
N THR A 11 -3.78 18.71 -14.75
CA THR A 11 -4.71 19.30 -13.77
C THR A 11 -5.67 18.31 -13.12
N PHE A 12 -5.36 17.04 -13.14
CA PHE A 12 -6.21 15.99 -12.59
C PHE A 12 -6.39 16.02 -11.07
N ARG A 13 -5.43 16.51 -10.32
CA ARG A 13 -5.45 16.49 -8.84
C ARG A 13 -6.54 17.35 -8.21
N GLY A 14 -7.03 18.37 -8.90
CA GLY A 14 -8.12 19.22 -8.40
C GLY A 14 -9.52 18.64 -8.58
N GLN A 15 -9.66 17.56 -9.31
CA GLN A 15 -10.93 16.87 -9.45
C GLN A 15 -10.88 15.62 -8.60
N GLN A 16 -11.81 15.52 -7.67
CA GLN A 16 -11.99 14.36 -6.82
C GLN A 16 -12.28 13.12 -7.65
N VAL A 17 -11.26 12.58 -8.32
CA VAL A 17 -11.33 11.19 -8.73
C VAL A 17 -11.31 10.40 -7.45
N PRO A 18 -12.36 9.65 -7.14
CA PRO A 18 -12.46 9.02 -5.86
C PRO A 18 -11.43 7.91 -5.73
N VAL A 19 -10.27 8.27 -5.20
CA VAL A 19 -9.41 7.30 -4.54
C VAL A 19 -10.13 6.92 -3.27
N ARG A 20 -10.65 5.74 -3.22
CA ARG A 20 -11.30 5.25 -2.03
C ARG A 20 -10.24 4.63 -1.14
N GLU A 21 -9.99 5.25 0.00
CA GLU A 21 -9.31 4.57 1.08
C GLU A 21 -10.12 3.35 1.50
N THR A 22 -9.45 2.21 1.64
CA THR A 22 -10.06 0.99 2.18
C THR A 22 -10.51 1.18 3.61
N PRO A 23 -11.50 0.40 4.04
CA PRO A 23 -11.83 0.29 5.46
C PRO A 23 -10.56 -0.02 6.27
N LYS A 24 -10.40 0.66 7.40
CA LYS A 24 -9.28 0.44 8.34
C LYS A 24 -9.05 -1.07 8.54
N GLY A 25 -7.91 -1.57 8.08
CA GLY A 25 -7.50 -2.95 8.31
C GLY A 25 -6.87 -3.66 7.10
N ASP A 26 -7.23 -3.29 5.87
CA ASP A 26 -6.79 -4.05 4.69
C ASP A 26 -5.53 -3.49 4.00
N GLY A 27 -5.10 -2.28 4.33
CA GLY A 27 -3.91 -1.66 3.73
C GLY A 27 -4.03 -1.34 2.24
N ASP A 28 -5.06 -1.81 1.59
CA ASP A 28 -5.29 -1.69 0.15
C ASP A 28 -5.87 -0.34 -0.23
N ARG A 29 -5.30 0.29 -1.23
CA ARG A 29 -5.83 1.48 -1.87
C ARG A 29 -6.50 1.10 -3.18
N TRP A 30 -7.75 1.59 -3.39
CA TRP A 30 -8.57 1.32 -4.56
C TRP A 30 -8.90 2.59 -5.32
N TYR A 31 -8.96 2.48 -6.64
CA TYR A 31 -9.52 3.49 -7.52
C TYR A 31 -10.91 3.06 -7.97
N LEU A 32 -11.82 4.03 -8.13
CA LEU A 32 -13.12 3.79 -8.75
C LEU A 32 -13.02 4.17 -10.22
N TYR A 33 -13.30 3.21 -11.10
CA TYR A 33 -13.34 3.47 -12.53
C TYR A 33 -14.56 4.33 -12.87
N PRO A 34 -14.39 5.46 -13.59
CA PRO A 34 -15.48 6.44 -13.77
C PRO A 34 -16.73 5.90 -14.47
N ALA A 35 -16.57 5.00 -15.45
CA ALA A 35 -17.69 4.56 -16.29
C ALA A 35 -18.69 3.65 -15.57
N ASP A 36 -18.26 2.79 -14.66
CA ASP A 36 -19.12 1.80 -14.00
C ASP A 36 -18.90 1.68 -12.49
N GLN A 37 -18.05 2.52 -11.90
CA GLN A 37 -17.74 2.57 -10.46
C GLN A 37 -17.13 1.29 -9.91
N ARG A 38 -16.64 0.39 -10.76
CA ARG A 38 -15.91 -0.79 -10.30
C ARG A 38 -14.61 -0.39 -9.61
N LYS A 39 -14.21 -1.20 -8.64
CA LYS A 39 -12.98 -1.01 -7.89
C LYS A 39 -11.80 -1.62 -8.63
N LEU A 40 -10.76 -0.84 -8.82
CA LEU A 40 -9.49 -1.26 -9.38
C LEU A 40 -8.40 -1.10 -8.33
N LEU A 41 -7.58 -2.14 -8.16
CA LEU A 41 -6.52 -2.13 -7.14
C LEU A 41 -5.42 -1.15 -7.53
N SER A 42 -4.90 -0.39 -6.56
CA SER A 42 -3.72 0.45 -6.79
C SER A 42 -2.50 -0.40 -7.15
N VAL A 43 -1.79 -0.02 -8.22
CA VAL A 43 -0.51 -0.66 -8.61
C VAL A 43 0.49 -0.64 -7.46
N THR A 44 0.61 0.49 -6.75
CA THR A 44 1.51 0.61 -5.59
C THR A 44 1.10 -0.28 -4.43
N ALA A 45 -0.20 -0.45 -4.18
CA ALA A 45 -0.69 -1.39 -3.17
C ALA A 45 -0.39 -2.84 -3.56
N ALA A 46 -0.65 -3.22 -4.83
CA ALA A 46 -0.34 -4.56 -5.33
C ALA A 46 1.16 -4.90 -5.19
N ILE A 47 2.05 -3.96 -5.50
CA ILE A 47 3.51 -4.13 -5.33
C ILE A 47 3.88 -4.26 -3.86
N SER A 48 3.33 -3.39 -3.00
CA SER A 48 3.61 -3.39 -1.56
C SER A 48 3.24 -4.72 -0.91
N ASP A 49 2.07 -5.28 -1.27
CA ASP A 49 1.53 -6.50 -0.67
C ASP A 49 2.19 -7.79 -1.20
N THR A 50 2.99 -7.69 -2.26
CA THR A 50 3.60 -8.83 -2.91
C THR A 50 5.13 -8.72 -2.95
N ILE A 51 5.65 -7.98 -3.91
CA ILE A 51 7.09 -7.91 -4.23
C ILE A 51 7.84 -7.11 -3.15
N GLY A 52 7.23 -6.02 -2.64
CA GLY A 52 7.84 -5.09 -1.69
C GLY A 52 7.76 -5.52 -0.22
N ALA A 53 6.88 -6.45 0.15
CA ALA A 53 6.54 -6.77 1.53
C ALA A 53 7.75 -7.18 2.39
N ALA A 54 8.60 -8.07 1.90
CA ALA A 54 9.73 -8.60 2.66
C ALA A 54 10.77 -7.53 3.05
N TYR A 55 11.04 -6.59 2.14
CA TYR A 55 11.95 -5.48 2.40
C TYR A 55 11.40 -4.54 3.47
N LEU A 56 10.12 -4.22 3.39
CA LEU A 56 9.47 -3.29 4.31
C LEU A 56 9.51 -3.80 5.75
N HIS A 57 9.20 -5.07 5.98
CA HIS A 57 9.27 -5.68 7.32
C HIS A 57 10.69 -5.62 7.91
N THR A 58 11.71 -5.94 7.11
CA THR A 58 13.10 -5.87 7.56
C THR A 58 13.51 -4.44 7.88
N TRP A 59 13.06 -3.47 7.08
CA TRP A 59 13.36 -2.07 7.30
C TRP A 59 12.70 -1.54 8.57
N HIS A 60 11.42 -1.85 8.82
CA HIS A 60 10.71 -1.49 10.07
C HIS A 60 11.43 -2.05 11.30
N ALA A 61 11.81 -3.33 11.27
CA ALA A 61 12.53 -3.94 12.38
C ALA A 61 13.87 -3.22 12.67
N LYS A 62 14.59 -2.80 11.61
CA LYS A 62 15.82 -2.01 11.77
C LYS A 62 15.59 -0.63 12.35
N GLN A 63 14.51 0.07 11.98
CA GLN A 63 14.19 1.38 12.54
C GLN A 63 13.82 1.27 14.02
N ALA A 64 12.98 0.31 14.39
CA ALA A 64 12.65 0.03 15.77
C ALA A 64 13.91 -0.29 16.62
N ALA A 65 14.77 -1.18 16.13
CA ALA A 65 16.03 -1.52 16.82
C ALA A 65 16.96 -0.29 16.94
N ARG A 66 17.05 0.54 15.90
CA ARG A 66 17.86 1.78 15.93
C ARG A 66 17.34 2.74 16.99
N SER A 67 16.02 2.95 17.07
CA SER A 67 15.41 3.81 18.09
C SER A 67 15.78 3.37 19.48
N VAL A 68 15.66 2.06 19.78
CA VAL A 68 16.05 1.50 21.08
C VAL A 68 17.51 1.75 21.38
N LEU A 69 18.42 1.49 20.44
CA LEU A 69 19.87 1.65 20.65
C LEU A 69 20.29 3.11 20.84
N VAL A 70 19.66 4.05 20.13
CA VAL A 70 19.97 5.49 20.26
C VAL A 70 19.40 6.05 21.55
N ASN A 71 18.22 5.57 22.00
CA ASN A 71 17.50 6.06 23.16
C ASN A 71 17.49 5.06 24.33
N LEU A 72 18.53 4.27 24.52
CA LEU A 72 18.57 3.15 25.47
C LEU A 72 18.11 3.52 26.88
N ALA A 73 18.57 4.66 27.42
CA ALA A 73 18.20 5.11 28.76
C ALA A 73 16.69 5.46 28.87
N HIS A 74 16.07 5.92 27.81
CA HIS A 74 14.62 6.16 27.75
C HIS A 74 13.87 4.83 27.80
N TYR A 75 14.22 3.87 26.95
CA TYR A 75 13.57 2.57 26.91
C TYR A 75 13.77 1.77 28.20
N GLN A 76 14.92 1.88 28.86
CA GLN A 76 15.12 1.29 30.20
C GLN A 76 14.11 1.83 31.21
N ARG A 77 13.88 3.16 31.24
CA ARG A 77 12.85 3.74 32.12
C ARG A 77 11.44 3.29 31.77
N VAL A 78 11.09 3.22 30.49
CA VAL A 78 9.77 2.71 30.08
C VAL A 78 9.57 1.27 30.54
N ILE A 79 10.60 0.42 30.42
CA ILE A 79 10.54 -0.98 30.92
C ILE A 79 10.33 -1.01 32.43
N GLU A 80 11.03 -0.18 33.19
CA GLU A 80 10.93 -0.12 34.65
C GLU A 80 9.55 0.40 35.11
N GLU A 81 8.99 1.40 34.42
CA GLU A 81 7.74 2.06 34.82
C GLU A 81 6.50 1.39 34.26
N GLN A 82 6.55 0.85 33.05
CA GLN A 82 5.37 0.40 32.27
C GLN A 82 5.48 -1.05 31.76
N GLY A 83 6.66 -1.64 31.83
CA GLY A 83 6.91 -3.01 31.41
C GLY A 83 7.46 -3.14 29.98
N LEU A 84 7.94 -4.35 29.65
CA LEU A 84 8.58 -4.65 28.37
C LEU A 84 7.65 -4.46 27.16
N ASP A 85 6.38 -4.85 27.29
CA ASP A 85 5.42 -4.75 26.17
C ASP A 85 5.19 -3.30 25.75
N ALA A 86 5.11 -2.35 26.71
CA ALA A 86 5.00 -0.92 26.43
C ALA A 86 6.22 -0.39 25.67
N ALA A 87 7.42 -0.80 26.08
CA ALA A 87 8.66 -0.40 25.37
C ALA A 87 8.74 -0.97 23.96
N LEU A 88 8.24 -2.20 23.73
CA LEU A 88 8.19 -2.81 22.39
C LEU A 88 7.16 -2.10 21.49
N ASP A 89 6.00 -1.73 22.02
CA ASP A 89 4.99 -0.99 21.27
C ASP A 89 5.50 0.40 20.89
N GLU A 90 6.16 1.12 21.81
CA GLU A 90 6.77 2.42 21.51
C GLU A 90 7.87 2.32 20.45
N ALA A 91 8.74 1.31 20.53
CA ALA A 91 9.77 1.07 19.51
C ALA A 91 9.18 0.79 18.12
N LYS A 92 8.06 0.07 18.06
CA LYS A 92 7.32 -0.19 16.84
C LYS A 92 6.69 1.08 16.28
N GLU A 93 6.10 1.93 17.11
CA GLU A 93 5.55 3.23 16.71
C GLU A 93 6.61 4.15 16.13
N GLU A 94 7.81 4.19 16.70
CA GLU A 94 8.94 4.94 16.15
C GLU A 94 9.35 4.43 14.76
N GLY A 95 9.34 3.11 14.54
CA GLY A 95 9.56 2.52 13.23
C GLY A 95 8.53 2.98 12.19
N GLU A 96 7.26 3.03 12.59
CA GLU A 96 6.17 3.52 11.74
C GLU A 96 6.27 5.03 11.49
N ARG A 97 6.58 5.83 12.51
CA ARG A 97 6.81 7.27 12.36
C ARG A 97 7.92 7.57 11.36
N ALA A 98 9.06 6.86 11.43
CA ALA A 98 10.15 7.00 10.47
C ALA A 98 9.71 6.65 9.04
N ARG A 99 8.80 5.68 8.87
CA ARG A 99 8.22 5.32 7.57
C ARG A 99 7.34 6.45 7.03
N LEU A 100 6.46 6.99 7.87
CA LEU A 100 5.55 8.07 7.50
C LEU A 100 6.32 9.33 7.09
N ILE A 101 7.32 9.74 7.85
CA ILE A 101 8.18 10.88 7.50
C ILE A 101 8.77 10.72 6.10
N LYS A 102 9.30 9.53 5.75
CA LYS A 102 9.88 9.28 4.42
C LYS A 102 8.83 9.26 3.32
N ALA A 103 7.65 8.71 3.57
CA ALA A 103 6.53 8.70 2.63
C ALA A 103 6.01 10.12 2.37
N ASP A 104 5.80 10.89 3.43
CA ASP A 104 5.29 12.26 3.34
C ASP A 104 6.30 13.21 2.69
N THR A 105 7.61 13.00 2.92
CA THR A 105 8.67 13.71 2.20
C THR A 105 8.56 13.45 0.70
N GLY A 106 8.40 12.20 0.30
CA GLY A 106 8.20 11.84 -1.10
C GLY A 106 6.98 12.51 -1.69
N SER A 107 5.84 12.45 -0.99
CA SER A 107 4.59 13.08 -1.42
C SER A 107 4.73 14.61 -1.56
N TYR A 108 5.44 15.26 -0.65
CA TYR A 108 5.72 16.69 -0.73
C TYR A 108 6.57 17.04 -1.97
N VAL A 109 7.66 16.30 -2.22
CA VAL A 109 8.52 16.52 -3.40
C VAL A 109 7.73 16.32 -4.70
N HIS A 110 6.89 15.26 -4.80
CA HIS A 110 6.00 15.06 -5.95
C HIS A 110 5.04 16.23 -6.16
N ALA A 111 4.44 16.75 -5.07
CA ALA A 111 3.54 17.90 -5.16
C ALA A 111 4.25 19.19 -5.62
N VAL A 112 5.52 19.39 -5.19
CA VAL A 112 6.34 20.51 -5.69
C VAL A 112 6.65 20.35 -7.16
N ILE A 113 7.04 19.14 -7.61
CA ILE A 113 7.32 18.85 -9.02
C ILE A 113 6.09 19.07 -9.89
N GLU A 114 4.92 18.60 -9.44
CA GLU A 114 3.64 18.85 -10.13
C GLU A 114 3.39 20.35 -10.28
N ALA A 115 3.53 21.12 -9.19
CA ALA A 115 3.32 22.57 -9.22
C ALA A 115 4.28 23.29 -10.20
N LEU A 116 5.55 22.85 -10.27
CA LEU A 116 6.54 23.35 -11.22
C LEU A 116 6.17 23.06 -12.67
N ILE A 117 5.69 21.82 -12.96
CA ILE A 117 5.27 21.43 -14.31
C ILE A 117 4.02 22.23 -14.73
N LEU A 118 3.04 22.37 -13.85
CA LEU A 118 1.81 23.12 -14.10
C LEU A 118 2.10 24.61 -14.35
N TRP A 119 2.99 25.19 -13.56
CA TRP A 119 3.40 26.58 -13.74
C TRP A 119 4.11 26.77 -15.07
N ALA A 120 5.04 25.89 -15.44
CA ALA A 120 5.75 25.97 -16.71
C ALA A 120 4.83 25.78 -17.93
N ALA A 121 3.73 25.02 -17.78
CA ALA A 121 2.75 24.77 -18.83
C ALA A 121 1.69 25.88 -18.95
N SER A 122 1.53 26.74 -17.94
CA SER A 122 0.51 27.79 -17.94
C SER A 122 0.89 28.92 -18.90
N PRO A 123 -0.04 29.37 -19.79
CA PRO A 123 0.17 30.58 -20.59
C PRO A 123 0.40 31.84 -19.75
N GLU A 124 -0.13 31.85 -18.54
CA GLU A 124 -0.02 32.90 -17.53
C GLU A 124 1.22 32.73 -16.65
N GLY A 125 1.93 31.62 -16.81
CA GLY A 125 3.08 31.20 -15.98
C GLY A 125 4.30 32.12 -16.05
N ALA A 126 4.17 33.28 -16.70
CA ALA A 126 5.07 34.44 -16.58
C ALA A 126 4.80 35.28 -15.31
N GLY A 127 3.89 34.86 -14.42
CA GLY A 127 3.72 35.47 -13.12
C GLY A 127 4.90 35.22 -12.19
N ASP A 128 5.25 36.22 -11.37
CA ASP A 128 6.47 36.25 -10.56
C ASP A 128 6.55 35.19 -9.45
N GLN A 129 5.52 34.39 -9.19
CA GLN A 129 5.50 33.42 -8.11
C GLN A 129 4.90 32.07 -8.55
N ILE A 130 5.66 31.01 -8.30
CA ILE A 130 5.18 29.62 -8.44
C ILE A 130 4.37 29.29 -7.18
N PRO A 131 3.10 28.83 -7.30
CA PRO A 131 2.32 28.42 -6.14
C PRO A 131 2.80 27.05 -5.64
N LEU A 132 3.94 27.04 -4.93
CA LEU A 132 4.45 25.82 -4.34
C LEU A 132 3.60 25.40 -3.14
N PRO A 133 3.40 24.09 -2.92
CA PRO A 133 2.74 23.60 -1.73
C PRO A 133 3.55 23.92 -0.48
N ASP A 134 2.87 24.21 0.62
CA ASP A 134 3.50 24.37 1.93
C ASP A 134 4.09 23.04 2.40
N LEU A 135 5.26 23.12 3.05
CA LEU A 135 5.81 21.95 3.73
C LEU A 135 4.88 21.55 4.89
N PRO A 136 4.42 20.29 5.00
CA PRO A 136 3.63 19.87 6.14
C PRO A 136 4.32 20.12 7.47
N GLY A 137 3.63 20.75 8.45
CA GLY A 137 4.24 21.20 9.70
C GLY A 137 4.94 20.10 10.52
N HIS A 138 4.47 18.83 10.44
CA HIS A 138 5.15 17.71 11.08
C HIS A 138 6.50 17.33 10.45
N LEU A 139 6.77 17.83 9.23
CA LEU A 139 8.03 17.62 8.51
C LEU A 139 9.05 18.74 8.77
N GLU A 140 8.62 19.92 9.22
CA GLU A 140 9.50 21.08 9.41
C GLU A 140 10.66 20.81 10.38
N ASN A 141 10.40 20.04 11.43
CA ASN A 141 11.36 19.68 12.47
C ASN A 141 11.83 18.23 12.39
N ALA A 142 11.46 17.51 11.33
CA ALA A 142 11.88 16.13 11.12
C ALA A 142 13.27 16.06 10.49
N ASP A 143 13.96 14.94 10.71
CA ASP A 143 15.22 14.65 10.05
C ASP A 143 15.11 13.40 9.15
N TYR A 144 15.94 13.37 8.13
CA TYR A 144 16.12 12.26 7.23
C TYR A 144 17.56 11.76 7.35
N ASP A 145 17.77 10.72 8.14
CA ASP A 145 19.08 10.15 8.42
C ASP A 145 20.10 11.18 9.00
N GLY A 146 19.62 12.12 9.83
CA GLY A 146 20.43 13.15 10.48
C GLY A 146 20.57 14.48 9.72
N THR A 147 19.89 14.64 8.59
CA THR A 147 19.79 15.90 7.84
C THR A 147 18.38 16.49 8.01
N PRO A 148 18.25 17.80 8.27
CA PRO A 148 16.93 18.45 8.33
C PRO A 148 16.12 18.16 7.07
N LEU A 149 14.87 17.76 7.24
CA LEU A 149 14.04 17.31 6.13
C LEU A 149 13.76 18.39 5.08
N PRO A 150 13.57 19.68 5.45
CA PRO A 150 13.45 20.76 4.45
C PRO A 150 14.65 20.84 3.51
N GLU A 151 15.87 20.62 4.04
CA GLU A 151 17.10 20.61 3.26
C GLU A 151 17.14 19.40 2.31
N VAL A 152 16.75 18.22 2.80
CA VAL A 152 16.67 17.00 1.97
C VAL A 152 15.66 17.16 0.84
N ALA A 153 14.48 17.70 1.12
CA ALA A 153 13.47 17.97 0.10
C ALA A 153 13.97 19.01 -0.92
N GLY A 154 14.65 20.06 -0.46
CA GLY A 154 15.30 21.05 -1.32
C GLY A 154 16.29 20.43 -2.30
N PHE A 155 17.19 19.56 -1.85
CA PHE A 155 18.14 18.85 -2.72
C PHE A 155 17.44 17.97 -3.76
N MET A 156 16.30 17.34 -3.43
CA MET A 156 15.54 16.53 -4.39
C MET A 156 14.89 17.42 -5.46
N VAL A 157 14.34 18.57 -5.07
CA VAL A 157 13.76 19.54 -6.00
C VAL A 157 14.85 20.14 -6.91
N ASP A 158 16.02 20.48 -6.35
CA ASP A 158 17.17 20.97 -7.13
C ASP A 158 17.63 19.92 -8.16
N GLY A 159 17.63 18.64 -7.79
CA GLY A 159 17.91 17.55 -8.71
C GLY A 159 16.90 17.47 -9.87
N PHE A 160 15.61 17.71 -9.61
CA PHE A 160 14.59 17.80 -10.65
C PHE A 160 14.82 19.02 -11.56
N LEU A 161 15.13 20.19 -10.99
CA LEU A 161 15.42 21.40 -11.77
C LEU A 161 16.66 21.23 -12.65
N GLU A 162 17.71 20.59 -12.13
CA GLU A 162 18.92 20.27 -12.91
C GLU A 162 18.60 19.28 -14.05
N PHE A 163 17.76 18.28 -13.80
CA PHE A 163 17.23 17.40 -14.85
C PHE A 163 16.53 18.22 -15.94
N CYS A 164 15.63 19.13 -15.57
CA CYS A 164 14.92 19.99 -16.52
C CYS A 164 15.87 20.91 -17.30
N ALA A 165 16.87 21.50 -16.66
CA ALA A 165 17.84 22.37 -17.28
C ALA A 165 18.68 21.65 -18.36
N ARG A 166 19.04 20.39 -18.10
CA ARG A 166 19.88 19.59 -19.01
C ARG A 166 19.11 18.96 -20.16
N PHE A 167 17.98 18.30 -19.84
CA PHE A 167 17.22 17.56 -20.83
C PHE A 167 16.16 18.39 -21.54
N ARG A 168 15.75 19.52 -20.95
CA ARG A 168 14.68 20.40 -21.47
C ARG A 168 13.44 19.59 -21.89
N PRO A 169 12.89 18.76 -20.99
CA PRO A 169 11.77 17.90 -21.34
C PRO A 169 10.55 18.72 -21.73
N GLU A 170 9.85 18.27 -22.77
CA GLU A 170 8.47 18.71 -23.02
C GLU A 170 7.56 17.81 -22.20
N PHE A 171 6.72 18.39 -21.34
CA PHE A 171 5.78 17.64 -20.51
C PHE A 171 4.47 17.45 -21.25
N GLU A 172 4.06 16.21 -21.46
CA GLU A 172 2.76 15.85 -22.08
C GLU A 172 1.70 15.53 -21.03
N ALA A 173 2.10 15.03 -19.85
CA ALA A 173 1.21 14.75 -18.73
C ALA A 173 1.97 14.88 -17.40
N ALA A 174 1.23 15.22 -16.33
CA ALA A 174 1.69 15.13 -14.95
C ALA A 174 0.55 14.64 -14.03
N GLU A 175 0.88 13.76 -13.06
CA GLU A 175 -0.06 13.19 -12.06
C GLU A 175 -1.34 12.62 -12.70
N MET A 176 -1.21 11.95 -13.84
CA MET A 176 -2.32 11.43 -14.62
C MET A 176 -2.82 10.10 -14.05
N ILE A 177 -4.14 10.01 -13.83
CA ILE A 177 -4.76 8.76 -13.39
C ILE A 177 -4.95 7.83 -14.58
N VAL A 178 -4.52 6.59 -14.43
CA VAL A 178 -4.48 5.59 -15.49
C VAL A 178 -5.07 4.27 -15.03
N PHE A 179 -5.69 3.54 -15.97
CA PHE A 179 -6.44 2.32 -15.71
C PHE A 179 -5.99 1.19 -16.62
N ASN A 180 -5.87 -0.01 -16.06
CA ASN A 180 -5.79 -1.26 -16.82
C ASN A 180 -6.97 -2.14 -16.40
N LEU A 181 -7.96 -2.24 -17.26
CA LEU A 181 -9.22 -2.92 -16.99
C LEU A 181 -9.06 -4.43 -17.09
N THR A 182 -8.14 -4.88 -17.94
CA THR A 182 -7.82 -6.30 -18.11
C THR A 182 -7.13 -6.88 -16.87
N LEU A 183 -6.21 -6.13 -16.28
CA LEU A 183 -5.53 -6.54 -15.06
C LEU A 183 -6.31 -6.18 -13.78
N GLY A 184 -7.32 -5.32 -13.87
CA GLY A 184 -8.08 -4.85 -12.72
C GLY A 184 -7.28 -3.91 -11.81
N VAL A 185 -6.36 -3.13 -12.36
CA VAL A 185 -5.49 -2.22 -11.62
C VAL A 185 -5.58 -0.78 -12.13
N ALA A 186 -5.24 0.17 -11.27
CA ALA A 186 -5.17 1.58 -11.60
C ALA A 186 -4.03 2.25 -10.83
N GLY A 187 -3.67 3.46 -11.23
CA GLY A 187 -2.66 4.23 -10.52
C GLY A 187 -2.60 5.68 -10.97
N THR A 188 -1.76 6.45 -10.31
CA THR A 188 -1.40 7.80 -10.74
C THR A 188 0.01 7.74 -11.30
N LEU A 189 0.15 8.13 -12.55
CA LEU A 189 1.41 8.24 -13.27
C LEU A 189 2.00 9.63 -13.03
N ASP A 190 3.26 9.71 -12.62
CA ASP A 190 3.87 10.99 -12.27
C ASP A 190 3.99 11.92 -13.49
N MET A 191 4.53 11.43 -14.62
CA MET A 191 4.60 12.26 -15.84
C MET A 191 4.84 11.47 -17.13
N ILE A 192 4.40 12.04 -18.26
CA ILE A 192 4.85 11.69 -19.61
C ILE A 192 5.66 12.86 -20.15
N ILE A 193 6.87 12.57 -20.61
CA ILE A 193 7.78 13.57 -21.16
C ILE A 193 8.28 13.21 -22.54
N VAL A 194 8.65 14.23 -23.31
CA VAL A 194 9.36 14.08 -24.58
C VAL A 194 10.77 14.64 -24.41
N LEU A 195 11.76 13.82 -24.71
CA LEU A 195 13.16 14.24 -24.78
C LEU A 195 13.59 14.29 -26.24
N ALA A 196 14.19 15.40 -26.63
CA ALA A 196 14.82 15.55 -27.94
C ALA A 196 16.34 15.42 -27.82
N ASP A 197 16.99 14.95 -28.87
CA ASP A 197 18.46 14.93 -29.01
C ASP A 197 19.19 14.30 -27.82
N CYS A 198 18.70 13.16 -27.32
CA CYS A 198 19.28 12.49 -26.16
C CYS A 198 20.26 11.37 -26.59
N ALA A 199 21.12 10.97 -25.66
CA ALA A 199 21.95 9.78 -25.76
C ALA A 199 21.52 8.73 -24.73
N ILE A 200 21.53 7.46 -25.10
CA ILE A 200 21.16 6.33 -24.25
C ILE A 200 22.42 5.49 -23.99
N SER A 201 22.71 5.21 -22.72
CA SER A 201 23.70 4.20 -22.37
C SER A 201 23.05 2.81 -22.46
N ALA A 202 23.58 1.96 -23.33
CA ALA A 202 23.10 0.58 -23.52
C ALA A 202 23.58 -0.39 -22.43
N GLY A 203 24.25 0.11 -21.37
CA GLY A 203 24.86 -0.68 -20.31
C GLY A 203 26.30 -1.06 -20.62
N THR A 204 26.92 -1.83 -19.75
CA THR A 204 28.30 -2.25 -19.91
C THR A 204 28.44 -3.25 -21.07
N GLY A 205 29.17 -2.86 -22.09
CA GLY A 205 29.61 -3.76 -23.15
C GLY A 205 30.49 -4.90 -22.57
N PRO A 206 30.91 -5.88 -23.40
CA PRO A 206 31.68 -7.05 -22.95
C PRO A 206 33.00 -6.75 -22.23
N ARG A 207 33.47 -5.51 -22.29
CA ARG A 207 34.69 -5.01 -21.63
C ARG A 207 34.44 -4.11 -20.44
N GLY A 208 33.17 -3.94 -19.98
CA GLY A 208 32.81 -3.04 -18.91
C GLY A 208 32.74 -1.56 -19.31
N GLU A 209 32.79 -1.25 -20.60
CA GLU A 209 32.61 0.11 -21.14
C GLU A 209 31.14 0.36 -21.40
N ASP A 210 30.63 1.57 -21.03
CA ASP A 210 29.28 1.99 -21.35
C ASP A 210 29.18 2.26 -22.88
N GLU A 211 28.32 1.51 -23.55
CA GLU A 211 28.00 1.80 -24.95
C GLU A 211 26.97 2.94 -24.97
N ILE A 212 27.38 4.09 -25.48
CA ILE A 212 26.54 5.28 -25.61
C ILE A 212 25.99 5.35 -27.01
N ILE A 213 24.66 5.29 -27.14
CA ILE A 213 23.95 5.47 -28.41
C ILE A 213 23.43 6.90 -28.45
N ALA A 214 24.04 7.74 -29.27
CA ALA A 214 23.54 9.08 -29.55
C ALA A 214 22.34 8.99 -30.49
N CYS A 215 21.28 9.71 -30.20
CA CYS A 215 20.04 9.75 -30.98
C CYS A 215 19.73 11.18 -31.46
N PRO A 216 20.54 11.81 -32.31
CA PRO A 216 20.31 13.17 -32.80
C PRO A 216 19.01 13.23 -33.63
N GLY A 217 18.19 14.25 -33.44
CA GLY A 217 16.91 14.42 -34.12
C GLY A 217 15.81 13.47 -33.62
N SER A 218 16.08 12.65 -32.57
CA SER A 218 15.07 11.78 -31.98
C SER A 218 14.11 12.53 -31.08
N ARG A 219 12.87 12.05 -31.04
CA ARG A 219 11.90 12.40 -29.99
C ARG A 219 11.57 11.14 -29.20
N LEU A 220 12.09 11.07 -28.00
CA LEU A 220 11.88 9.92 -27.11
C LEU A 220 10.75 10.23 -26.12
N ILE A 221 9.60 9.61 -26.30
CA ILE A 221 8.45 9.75 -25.41
C ILE A 221 8.59 8.75 -24.26
N LEU A 222 8.68 9.22 -23.04
CA LEU A 222 8.89 8.41 -21.83
C LEU A 222 7.72 8.54 -20.88
N CYS A 223 7.28 7.38 -20.37
CA CYS A 223 6.49 7.27 -19.15
C CYS A 223 7.45 7.28 -17.97
N VAL A 224 7.39 8.31 -17.12
CA VAL A 224 8.37 8.51 -16.04
C VAL A 224 7.71 8.46 -14.68
N ASP A 225 8.37 7.74 -13.78
CA ASP A 225 7.99 7.61 -12.38
C ASP A 225 9.12 8.21 -11.53
N VAL A 226 8.79 9.17 -10.67
CA VAL A 226 9.73 9.88 -9.80
C VAL A 226 9.93 9.11 -8.50
N LYS A 227 11.15 8.96 -8.07
CA LYS A 227 11.48 8.27 -6.81
C LYS A 227 12.44 9.08 -5.96
N THR A 228 12.10 9.17 -4.68
CA THR A 228 12.83 9.94 -3.66
C THR A 228 13.50 9.04 -2.61
N GLY A 229 13.40 7.72 -2.77
CA GLY A 229 13.97 6.76 -1.83
C GLY A 229 15.49 6.72 -1.84
N LYS A 230 16.11 6.36 -0.71
CA LYS A 230 17.58 6.31 -0.57
C LYS A 230 18.25 5.31 -1.50
N HIS A 231 17.63 4.16 -1.71
CA HIS A 231 18.19 3.05 -2.48
C HIS A 231 17.32 2.72 -3.66
N TYR A 232 17.98 2.38 -4.78
CA TYR A 232 17.31 1.81 -5.93
C TYR A 232 16.58 0.52 -5.54
N LYS A 233 15.37 0.35 -6.08
CA LYS A 233 14.54 -0.83 -5.84
C LYS A 233 14.06 -1.41 -7.17
N VAL A 234 14.13 -2.75 -7.30
CA VAL A 234 13.74 -3.45 -8.54
C VAL A 234 12.25 -3.25 -8.84
N GLU A 235 11.41 -3.18 -7.83
CA GLU A 235 9.97 -2.97 -7.95
C GLU A 235 9.57 -1.63 -8.61
N TRP A 236 10.48 -0.65 -8.68
CA TRP A 236 10.24 0.58 -9.44
C TRP A 236 10.12 0.32 -10.95
N LYS A 237 10.90 -0.66 -11.45
CA LYS A 237 10.77 -1.10 -12.86
C LYS A 237 9.44 -1.80 -13.10
N ASP A 238 8.98 -2.59 -12.14
CA ASP A 238 7.70 -3.29 -12.22
C ASP A 238 6.54 -2.28 -12.28
N GLN A 239 6.59 -1.25 -11.46
CA GLN A 239 5.60 -0.17 -11.46
C GLN A 239 5.52 0.55 -12.80
N ILE A 240 6.67 1.02 -13.33
CA ILE A 240 6.68 1.78 -14.58
C ILE A 240 6.33 0.90 -15.78
N ALA A 241 6.71 -0.38 -15.78
CA ALA A 241 6.36 -1.32 -16.84
C ALA A 241 4.84 -1.53 -16.94
N ILE A 242 4.14 -1.52 -15.79
CA ILE A 242 2.67 -1.61 -15.76
C ILE A 242 2.02 -0.29 -16.16
N TYR A 243 2.54 0.85 -15.72
CA TYR A 243 2.01 2.16 -16.15
C TYR A 243 2.05 2.33 -17.66
N ARG A 244 3.09 1.85 -18.34
CA ARG A 244 3.16 1.84 -19.80
C ARG A 244 2.12 0.93 -20.47
N ARG A 245 1.56 -0.02 -19.75
CA ARG A 245 0.55 -0.98 -20.23
C ARG A 245 -0.86 -0.64 -19.77
N MET A 246 -1.05 0.56 -19.23
CA MET A 246 -2.39 1.05 -18.95
C MET A 246 -3.17 1.21 -20.24
N GLU A 247 -4.46 0.99 -20.19
CA GLU A 247 -5.35 0.99 -21.36
C GLU A 247 -5.96 2.37 -21.56
N GLU A 248 -6.29 3.03 -20.48
CA GLU A 248 -6.99 4.30 -20.47
C GLU A 248 -6.39 5.29 -19.48
N ALA A 249 -6.56 6.55 -19.78
CA ALA A 249 -6.20 7.68 -18.94
C ALA A 249 -7.40 8.60 -18.74
N LEU A 250 -7.47 9.24 -17.57
CA LEU A 250 -8.55 10.15 -17.21
C LEU A 250 -8.10 11.60 -17.40
N LEU A 251 -8.80 12.36 -18.21
CA LEU A 251 -8.57 13.79 -18.41
C LEU A 251 -9.29 14.64 -17.38
N ARG A 252 -8.88 15.89 -17.28
CA ARG A 252 -9.36 16.89 -16.31
C ARG A 252 -10.88 17.01 -16.20
N LEU A 253 -11.59 16.91 -17.33
CA LEU A 253 -13.05 17.02 -17.35
C LEU A 253 -13.77 15.70 -17.09
N GLY A 254 -13.06 14.66 -16.67
CA GLY A 254 -13.62 13.33 -16.44
C GLY A 254 -13.73 12.49 -17.73
N GLU A 255 -13.19 12.95 -18.84
CA GLU A 255 -13.13 12.22 -20.09
C GLU A 255 -12.07 11.11 -20.01
N LEU A 256 -12.45 9.91 -20.44
CA LEU A 256 -11.53 8.78 -20.59
C LEU A 256 -10.97 8.78 -22.00
N ILE A 257 -9.66 8.70 -22.13
CA ILE A 257 -8.95 8.58 -23.40
C ILE A 257 -8.09 7.32 -23.40
N PRO A 258 -7.74 6.76 -24.58
CA PRO A 258 -6.72 5.73 -24.65
C PRO A 258 -5.40 6.21 -24.04
N MET A 259 -4.69 5.33 -23.34
CA MET A 259 -3.38 5.66 -22.78
C MET A 259 -2.43 6.17 -23.87
N PRO A 260 -1.78 7.32 -23.71
CA PRO A 260 -0.81 7.83 -24.67
C PRO A 260 0.34 6.83 -24.90
N ALA A 261 0.70 6.62 -26.15
CA ALA A 261 1.78 5.72 -26.51
C ALA A 261 3.14 6.26 -26.07
N THR A 262 3.94 5.43 -25.41
CA THR A 262 5.29 5.77 -24.98
C THR A 262 6.32 4.80 -25.55
N HIS A 263 7.51 5.31 -25.89
CA HIS A 263 8.60 4.48 -26.44
C HIS A 263 9.23 3.60 -25.37
N ALA A 264 9.37 4.13 -24.13
CA ALA A 264 9.94 3.42 -23.01
C ALA A 264 9.40 3.93 -21.68
N GLY A 265 9.66 3.21 -20.60
CA GLY A 265 9.53 3.69 -19.23
C GLY A 265 10.86 4.27 -18.75
N ALA A 266 10.79 5.14 -17.73
CA ALA A 266 11.97 5.58 -17.02
C ALA A 266 11.66 5.83 -15.55
N VAL A 267 12.66 5.67 -14.71
CA VAL A 267 12.62 6.07 -13.31
C VAL A 267 13.52 7.29 -13.15
N LEU A 268 12.96 8.41 -12.75
CA LEU A 268 13.71 9.59 -12.33
C LEU A 268 13.96 9.51 -10.83
N HIS A 269 15.15 9.09 -10.46
CA HIS A 269 15.54 8.94 -9.08
C HIS A 269 16.20 10.21 -8.58
N LEU A 270 15.52 10.91 -7.69
CA LEU A 270 16.00 12.11 -7.03
C LEU A 270 16.63 11.73 -5.69
N ARG A 271 17.82 12.24 -5.43
CA ARG A 271 18.56 11.82 -4.27
C ARG A 271 19.25 12.97 -3.56
N PRO A 272 19.08 13.09 -2.22
CA PRO A 272 19.86 14.06 -1.46
C PRO A 272 21.30 13.62 -1.40
N GLY A 273 22.22 14.59 -1.57
CA GLY A 273 23.64 14.42 -1.34
C GLY A 273 24.42 13.76 -2.47
N SER A 274 25.68 13.48 -2.20
CA SER A 274 26.79 13.25 -3.13
C SER A 274 26.79 11.95 -3.93
N GLU A 275 25.76 11.10 -3.88
CA GLU A 275 25.82 9.84 -4.64
C GLU A 275 25.51 10.02 -6.14
N TYR A 276 24.85 11.13 -6.50
CA TYR A 276 24.70 11.56 -7.87
C TYR A 276 25.25 12.98 -7.97
N ASP A 277 26.25 13.17 -8.80
CA ASP A 277 26.92 14.47 -9.00
C ASP A 277 25.96 15.63 -9.29
N LEU A 278 24.73 15.31 -9.75
CA LEU A 278 23.71 16.25 -10.19
C LEU A 278 22.40 16.16 -9.39
N GLY A 279 22.37 15.40 -8.32
CA GLY A 279 21.17 15.21 -7.50
C GLY A 279 20.10 14.30 -8.12
N TYR A 280 20.28 13.83 -9.36
CA TYR A 280 19.32 12.92 -10.02
C TYR A 280 20.00 11.85 -10.87
N ARG A 281 19.24 10.81 -11.19
CA ARG A 281 19.55 9.82 -12.23
C ARG A 281 18.27 9.44 -12.98
N LEU A 282 18.32 9.53 -14.31
CA LEU A 282 17.26 9.02 -15.19
C LEU A 282 17.63 7.62 -15.66
N MET A 283 16.86 6.61 -15.29
CA MET A 283 17.10 5.21 -15.62
C MET A 283 16.03 4.70 -16.58
N LEU A 284 16.44 4.29 -17.77
CA LEU A 284 15.56 3.76 -18.80
C LEU A 284 15.11 2.32 -18.45
N VAL A 285 13.83 2.04 -18.69
CA VAL A 285 13.23 0.70 -18.58
C VAL A 285 12.61 0.36 -19.93
N SER A 286 13.22 -0.54 -20.69
CA SER A 286 12.80 -0.84 -22.06
C SER A 286 13.13 -2.28 -22.46
N GLY A 287 12.62 -2.72 -23.62
CA GLY A 287 12.92 -4.02 -24.22
C GLY A 287 12.65 -5.19 -23.26
N LYS A 288 13.60 -6.14 -23.20
CA LYS A 288 13.46 -7.35 -22.36
C LYS A 288 13.30 -7.05 -20.87
N GLU A 289 13.88 -5.96 -20.40
CA GLU A 289 13.76 -5.57 -18.98
C GLU A 289 12.34 -5.12 -18.66
N ASP A 290 11.73 -4.33 -19.53
CA ASP A 290 10.34 -3.89 -19.40
C ASP A 290 9.35 -5.08 -19.49
N GLU A 291 9.58 -6.02 -20.38
CA GLU A 291 8.78 -7.25 -20.48
C GLU A 291 8.90 -8.11 -19.22
N ALA A 292 10.11 -8.32 -18.73
CA ALA A 292 10.34 -9.09 -17.51
C ALA A 292 9.74 -8.42 -16.27
N ALA A 293 9.80 -7.10 -16.17
CA ALA A 293 9.19 -6.34 -15.09
C ALA A 293 7.66 -6.45 -15.10
N ALA A 294 7.04 -6.32 -16.28
CA ALA A 294 5.60 -6.51 -16.42
C ALA A 294 5.16 -7.94 -16.08
N ALA A 295 5.92 -8.95 -16.49
CA ALA A 295 5.65 -10.36 -16.16
C ALA A 295 5.70 -10.59 -14.64
N ARG A 296 6.76 -10.11 -13.95
CA ARG A 296 6.86 -10.21 -12.48
C ARG A 296 5.65 -9.61 -11.77
N PHE A 297 5.21 -8.42 -12.19
CA PHE A 297 4.03 -7.79 -11.61
C PHE A 297 2.77 -8.63 -11.83
N THR A 298 2.56 -9.12 -13.05
CA THR A 298 1.38 -9.94 -13.40
C THR A 298 1.33 -11.23 -12.59
N ASP A 299 2.47 -11.91 -12.41
CA ASP A 299 2.58 -13.09 -11.57
C ASP A 299 2.28 -12.78 -10.10
N ALA A 300 2.84 -11.68 -9.59
CA ALA A 300 2.60 -11.22 -8.23
C ALA A 300 1.13 -10.85 -7.99
N LEU A 301 0.49 -10.15 -8.92
CA LEU A 301 -0.94 -9.82 -8.87
C LEU A 301 -1.81 -11.07 -8.89
N SER A 302 -1.46 -12.07 -9.71
CA SER A 302 -2.15 -13.36 -9.76
C SER A 302 -2.08 -14.10 -8.43
N LEU A 303 -0.94 -14.07 -7.74
CA LEU A 303 -0.78 -14.64 -6.39
C LEU A 303 -1.62 -13.89 -5.35
N LEU A 304 -1.64 -12.56 -5.43
CA LEU A 304 -2.43 -11.72 -4.53
C LEU A 304 -3.92 -12.00 -4.67
N ASN A 305 -4.43 -12.07 -5.90
CA ASN A 305 -5.83 -12.37 -6.17
C ASN A 305 -6.22 -13.76 -5.66
N ARG A 306 -5.37 -14.78 -5.87
CA ARG A 306 -5.59 -16.13 -5.30
C ARG A 306 -5.63 -16.13 -3.78
N ARG A 307 -4.82 -15.31 -3.10
CA ARG A 307 -4.88 -15.17 -1.64
C ARG A 307 -6.17 -14.53 -1.17
N ARG A 308 -6.68 -13.54 -1.91
CA ARG A 308 -7.95 -12.86 -1.59
C ARG A 308 -9.18 -13.74 -1.84
N GLU A 309 -9.09 -14.60 -2.85
CA GLU A 309 -10.14 -15.58 -3.17
C GLU A 309 -10.09 -16.82 -2.27
N ALA A 310 -8.95 -17.08 -1.63
CA ALA A 310 -8.80 -18.20 -0.72
C ALA A 310 -9.78 -18.03 0.46
N PRO A 311 -10.59 -19.03 0.77
CA PRO A 311 -11.48 -18.93 1.91
C PRO A 311 -10.64 -18.76 3.19
N ASP A 312 -11.00 -17.80 4.02
CA ASP A 312 -10.41 -17.55 5.34
C ASP A 312 -10.61 -18.72 6.34
N LYS A 313 -11.15 -19.82 5.86
CA LYS A 313 -11.44 -21.00 6.67
C LYS A 313 -10.22 -21.92 6.62
N PRO A 314 -9.74 -22.37 7.78
CA PRO A 314 -8.77 -23.46 7.80
C PRO A 314 -9.37 -24.65 7.04
N GLY A 315 -8.53 -25.36 6.29
CA GLY A 315 -8.92 -26.60 5.64
C GLY A 315 -9.49 -27.59 6.65
N ALA A 316 -10.02 -28.72 6.16
CA ALA A 316 -10.52 -29.79 7.02
C ALA A 316 -9.50 -30.15 8.12
N VAL A 317 -9.90 -30.06 9.35
CA VAL A 317 -9.07 -30.42 10.50
C VAL A 317 -9.26 -31.91 10.76
N ILE A 318 -8.16 -32.65 10.89
CA ILE A 318 -8.18 -34.08 11.21
C ILE A 318 -8.11 -34.22 12.75
N TYR A 319 -9.13 -34.84 13.30
CA TYR A 319 -9.17 -35.17 14.73
C TYR A 319 -9.04 -36.69 14.91
N PRO A 320 -8.32 -37.17 15.94
CA PRO A 320 -8.36 -38.55 16.32
C PRO A 320 -9.76 -38.91 16.84
N LEU A 321 -10.27 -40.08 16.50
CA LEU A 321 -11.52 -40.58 17.09
C LEU A 321 -11.35 -40.82 18.61
N ASN A 322 -12.42 -40.66 19.35
CA ASN A 322 -12.48 -41.07 20.74
C ASN A 322 -12.26 -42.62 20.83
N PRO A 323 -11.85 -43.17 22.01
CA PRO A 323 -11.63 -44.59 22.20
C PRO A 323 -12.84 -45.46 21.87
N ASP A 324 -14.06 -44.91 21.94
CA ASP A 324 -15.33 -45.56 21.59
C ASP A 324 -15.66 -45.46 20.08
N GLY A 325 -14.77 -44.89 19.25
CA GLY A 325 -14.95 -44.69 17.81
C GLY A 325 -15.81 -43.49 17.45
N THR A 326 -16.26 -42.69 18.39
CA THR A 326 -17.03 -41.46 18.13
C THR A 326 -16.13 -40.32 17.71
N MET A 327 -16.70 -39.33 17.00
CA MET A 327 -15.99 -38.08 16.66
C MET A 327 -15.77 -37.23 17.92
N PRO A 328 -14.58 -36.73 18.18
CA PRO A 328 -14.35 -35.81 19.27
C PRO A 328 -15.12 -34.49 19.04
N SER A 329 -15.69 -33.95 20.10
CA SER A 329 -16.24 -32.60 20.02
C SER A 329 -15.09 -31.59 19.97
N PRO A 330 -15.02 -30.72 18.97
CA PRO A 330 -13.93 -29.78 18.84
C PRO A 330 -13.91 -28.79 20.00
N ARG A 331 -12.71 -28.44 20.48
CA ARG A 331 -12.55 -27.43 21.51
C ARG A 331 -12.86 -26.06 20.94
N ILE A 332 -13.57 -25.25 21.70
CA ILE A 332 -13.91 -23.87 21.31
C ILE A 332 -12.66 -23.02 21.06
N ALA A 333 -11.57 -23.26 21.79
CA ALA A 333 -10.30 -22.56 21.60
C ALA A 333 -9.72 -22.75 20.18
N ASP A 334 -9.96 -23.90 19.54
CA ASP A 334 -9.45 -24.21 18.21
C ASP A 334 -10.31 -23.57 17.10
N MET A 335 -11.46 -22.99 17.45
CA MET A 335 -12.40 -22.35 16.52
C MET A 335 -12.15 -20.86 16.29
N ASP A 336 -11.19 -20.26 16.97
CA ASP A 336 -10.92 -18.80 16.92
C ASP A 336 -10.60 -18.31 15.49
N ARG A 337 -10.18 -19.20 14.59
CA ARG A 337 -9.85 -18.94 13.19
C ARG A 337 -10.93 -19.35 12.19
N CYS A 338 -12.10 -19.80 12.67
CA CYS A 338 -13.14 -20.37 11.83
C CYS A 338 -14.24 -19.41 11.38
N GLY A 339 -14.02 -18.09 11.41
CA GLY A 339 -14.99 -17.11 10.95
C GLY A 339 -16.14 -16.80 11.91
N TYR A 340 -16.02 -17.19 13.18
CA TYR A 340 -17.01 -16.92 14.23
C TYR A 340 -16.72 -15.59 15.00
N GLY A 341 -15.78 -14.79 14.52
CA GLY A 341 -15.42 -13.52 15.12
C GLY A 341 -14.89 -13.68 16.55
N ARG A 342 -15.42 -12.87 17.49
CA ARG A 342 -14.96 -12.87 18.90
C ARG A 342 -15.69 -13.89 19.79
N ALA A 343 -16.65 -14.65 19.27
CA ALA A 343 -17.47 -15.56 20.08
C ALA A 343 -16.67 -16.72 20.71
N PRO A 344 -15.76 -17.42 19.99
CA PRO A 344 -14.94 -18.46 20.61
C PRO A 344 -14.08 -17.93 21.76
N GLY A 345 -13.41 -16.79 21.57
CA GLY A 345 -12.62 -16.16 22.64
C GLY A 345 -13.45 -15.71 23.83
N ALA A 346 -14.71 -15.30 23.63
CA ALA A 346 -15.62 -14.98 24.73
C ALA A 346 -16.02 -16.25 25.53
N LEU A 347 -16.34 -17.34 24.84
CA LEU A 347 -16.65 -18.64 25.46
C LEU A 347 -15.47 -19.20 26.26
N VAL A 348 -14.25 -19.14 25.68
CA VAL A 348 -13.03 -19.59 26.37
C VAL A 348 -12.77 -18.78 27.66
N ARG A 349 -12.99 -17.47 27.63
CA ARG A 349 -12.86 -16.63 28.84
C ARG A 349 -13.93 -16.93 29.90
N ALA A 350 -15.13 -17.25 29.44
CA ALA A 350 -16.26 -17.50 30.36
C ALA A 350 -16.25 -18.92 30.96
N LEU A 351 -15.88 -19.92 30.16
CA LEU A 351 -16.06 -21.34 30.49
C LEU A 351 -14.73 -22.12 30.65
N GLY A 352 -13.61 -21.53 30.20
CA GLY A 352 -12.29 -22.17 30.25
C GLY A 352 -11.73 -22.62 28.90
N ARG A 353 -10.41 -22.87 28.84
CA ARG A 353 -9.71 -23.20 27.59
C ARG A 353 -10.09 -24.55 26.97
N ASP A 354 -10.45 -25.49 27.80
CA ASP A 354 -10.73 -26.88 27.37
C ASP A 354 -12.20 -27.12 27.03
N VAL A 355 -13.04 -26.07 27.10
CA VAL A 355 -14.46 -26.17 26.76
C VAL A 355 -14.66 -26.58 25.32
N THR A 356 -15.52 -27.58 25.10
CA THR A 356 -15.87 -28.09 23.77
C THR A 356 -17.24 -27.56 23.32
N ALA A 357 -17.57 -27.73 22.04
CA ALA A 357 -18.91 -27.40 21.54
C ALA A 357 -20.00 -28.24 22.24
N ALA A 358 -19.70 -29.48 22.60
CA ALA A 358 -20.63 -30.34 23.36
C ALA A 358 -20.89 -29.81 24.78
N ASP A 359 -19.84 -29.30 25.44
CA ASP A 359 -20.00 -28.68 26.75
C ASP A 359 -20.91 -27.44 26.68
N VAL A 360 -20.71 -26.61 25.65
CA VAL A 360 -21.56 -25.43 25.41
C VAL A 360 -23.01 -25.82 25.13
N ALA A 361 -23.25 -26.91 24.39
CA ALA A 361 -24.59 -27.44 24.14
C ALA A 361 -25.29 -27.93 25.43
N GLY A 362 -24.53 -28.23 26.49
CA GLY A 362 -25.06 -28.57 27.82
C GLY A 362 -25.72 -27.41 28.58
N PHE A 363 -25.54 -26.18 28.11
CA PHE A 363 -26.15 -24.98 28.73
C PHE A 363 -27.41 -24.54 27.99
N THR A 364 -28.31 -23.88 28.68
CA THR A 364 -29.42 -23.11 28.08
C THR A 364 -28.90 -21.77 27.55
N GLU A 365 -29.67 -21.11 26.67
CA GLU A 365 -29.34 -19.75 26.19
C GLU A 365 -29.19 -18.76 27.34
N ASP A 366 -30.07 -18.82 28.34
CA ASP A 366 -30.05 -17.93 29.51
C ASP A 366 -28.81 -18.16 30.39
N GLU A 367 -28.40 -19.42 30.59
CA GLU A 367 -27.18 -19.74 31.33
C GLU A 367 -25.92 -19.19 30.62
N ILE A 368 -25.87 -19.28 29.29
CA ILE A 368 -24.77 -18.72 28.47
C ILE A 368 -24.78 -17.19 28.49
N LEU A 369 -25.96 -16.55 28.39
CA LEU A 369 -26.07 -15.09 28.52
C LEU A 369 -25.68 -14.57 29.88
N GLY A 370 -25.90 -15.36 30.93
CA GLY A 370 -25.45 -15.05 32.32
C GLY A 370 -23.93 -15.10 32.48
N ALA A 371 -23.20 -15.68 31.57
CA ALA A 371 -21.75 -15.84 31.67
C ALA A 371 -21.02 -14.51 31.36
N LYS A 372 -20.04 -14.16 32.21
CA LYS A 372 -19.30 -12.88 32.08
C LYS A 372 -18.65 -12.70 30.74
N GLY A 373 -19.03 -11.62 30.01
CA GLY A 373 -18.44 -11.26 28.75
C GLY A 373 -19.15 -11.84 27.51
N ILE A 374 -20.27 -12.52 27.71
CA ILE A 374 -21.19 -12.97 26.66
C ILE A 374 -22.43 -12.05 26.68
N GLY A 375 -22.75 -11.46 25.57
CA GLY A 375 -23.93 -10.58 25.43
C GLY A 375 -24.86 -11.05 24.31
N GLU A 376 -26.05 -10.46 24.23
CA GLU A 376 -27.09 -10.79 23.24
C GLU A 376 -26.58 -10.87 21.80
N LYS A 377 -25.63 -10.00 21.41
CA LYS A 377 -25.03 -9.99 20.05
C LYS A 377 -24.13 -11.21 19.80
N THR A 378 -23.63 -11.86 20.84
CA THR A 378 -22.74 -13.02 20.75
C THR A 378 -23.52 -14.33 20.66
N LEU A 379 -24.71 -14.37 21.25
CA LEU A 379 -25.55 -15.58 21.35
C LEU A 379 -25.89 -16.20 19.97
N PRO A 380 -26.32 -15.43 18.95
CA PRO A 380 -26.61 -15.99 17.63
C PRO A 380 -25.36 -16.62 16.97
N VAL A 381 -24.18 -16.11 17.24
CA VAL A 381 -22.92 -16.67 16.75
C VAL A 381 -22.61 -17.99 17.45
N ILE A 382 -22.85 -18.06 18.76
CA ILE A 382 -22.70 -19.30 19.54
C ILE A 382 -23.70 -20.36 19.02
N GLY A 383 -24.94 -19.98 18.79
CA GLY A 383 -25.95 -20.86 18.19
C GLY A 383 -25.51 -21.40 16.84
N ARG A 384 -24.87 -20.57 16.00
CA ARG A 384 -24.29 -21.01 14.72
C ARG A 384 -23.12 -21.99 14.92
N ILE A 385 -22.24 -21.76 15.90
CA ILE A 385 -21.18 -22.71 16.26
C ILE A 385 -21.77 -24.07 16.58
N LEU A 386 -22.80 -24.12 17.42
CA LEU A 386 -23.47 -25.37 17.79
C LEU A 386 -24.12 -26.05 16.58
N ALA A 387 -24.85 -25.28 15.76
CA ALA A 387 -25.51 -25.80 14.57
C ALA A 387 -24.51 -26.38 13.53
N ASP A 388 -23.37 -25.71 13.32
CA ASP A 388 -22.32 -26.20 12.42
C ASP A 388 -21.72 -27.55 12.90
N HIS A 389 -21.84 -27.84 14.20
CA HIS A 389 -21.44 -29.11 14.80
C HIS A 389 -22.63 -30.05 15.09
N ARG A 390 -23.81 -29.76 14.52
CA ARG A 390 -25.07 -30.55 14.70
C ARG A 390 -25.52 -30.64 16.17
N LEU A 391 -25.21 -29.61 16.93
CA LEU A 391 -25.59 -29.43 18.33
C LEU A 391 -26.59 -28.28 18.45
N SER A 392 -27.29 -28.19 19.58
CA SER A 392 -28.17 -27.09 19.95
C SER A 392 -28.05 -26.84 21.45
N PHE A 393 -28.43 -25.67 21.89
CA PHE A 393 -28.54 -25.40 23.32
C PHE A 393 -29.51 -26.38 24.00
N LYS A 394 -29.26 -26.66 25.27
CA LYS A 394 -30.19 -27.40 26.09
C LYS A 394 -31.55 -26.67 26.16
N PRO A 395 -32.67 -27.34 25.96
CA PRO A 395 -33.99 -26.72 26.10
C PRO A 395 -34.13 -26.08 27.48
N GLY A 396 -34.52 -24.80 27.54
CA GLY A 396 -34.85 -24.14 28.80
C GLY A 396 -36.04 -24.85 29.48
N SER A 397 -35.99 -24.98 30.78
CA SER A 397 -37.17 -25.43 31.52
C SER A 397 -38.29 -24.41 31.34
N VAL A 398 -39.37 -24.81 30.66
CA VAL A 398 -40.60 -24.00 30.58
C VAL A 398 -41.03 -23.73 32.03
N PRO A 399 -41.19 -22.48 32.45
CA PRO A 399 -41.75 -22.21 33.76
C PRO A 399 -43.12 -22.89 33.85
N ALA A 400 -43.32 -23.72 34.87
CA ALA A 400 -44.64 -24.35 35.12
C ALA A 400 -45.67 -23.21 35.20
N GLU A 401 -46.68 -23.23 34.35
CA GLU A 401 -47.80 -22.30 34.45
C GLU A 401 -48.33 -22.30 35.87
N PRO A 402 -48.48 -21.11 36.54
CA PRO A 402 -49.09 -21.08 37.84
C PRO A 402 -50.48 -21.66 37.75
N GLY A 403 -50.67 -22.80 38.39
CA GLY A 403 -51.87 -23.57 38.38
C GLY A 403 -53.10 -22.71 38.67
N LYS A 404 -54.09 -22.76 37.79
CA LYS A 404 -55.45 -22.33 38.09
C LYS A 404 -55.93 -23.26 39.21
N ALA A 405 -55.93 -22.69 40.43
CA ALA A 405 -56.67 -23.30 41.54
C ALA A 405 -58.17 -23.30 41.22
N ALA A 406 -58.81 -24.46 41.28
CA ALA A 406 -60.21 -24.66 41.15
C ALA A 406 -60.96 -24.18 42.40
#